data_d7334e1becc80b734e819a6fe5ab8f5a
#
_entry.id   d7334e1becc80b734e819a6fe5ab8f5a
#
_cell.length_a   1.000
_cell.length_b   1.000
_cell.length_c   1.000
_cell.angle_alpha   90.00
_cell.angle_beta   90.00
_cell.angle_gamma   90.00
#
_symmetry.space_group_name_H-M   'P 1'
#
loop_
_entity.id
_entity.type
_entity.pdbx_description
1 polymer ?
#
loop_
_entity_poly.entity_id
_entity_poly.type
_entity_poly.pdbx_seq_one_letter_code
_entity_poly.pdbx_strand_id
1 'polypeptide(L)'
;MRGKLLASTALVAASAASTGARAEDPVKLEISGYYISAAGVNFSDNETIRDLTRPYVFKQDVEVHFDGSTTLDNGLTVGVHVELEGQTSDDQIDQVYAYFSGGWGQVFFGDTSEALAQMCYLSPDGANGIFGADSPWFNFSNAAVVGGYAGTNGTCFGLDDNSTKIVYFSPTFGGFSFAASFAPDGTEDTRNTTNGAGTRFKNNPGQFSEIVSVAANFNHDFNGVTFIMGGGGTWSMDREADLNGVNDASDYNGYVQVSYAGFTFGGATEWRYNFGSEGQDARIFSTGVSYGIDAWTFGLGWSHGDYEMGVGTDNLDVFALTTGYKLGPGVTLAGVIEFDDYDSDSPASESDASFSFGLGTEIDF
;
A
#
# COMPACT_ATOMS: atom_id res chain seq x y z
N MET A 1 8.10 3.23 -1.87
CA MET A 1 7.24 4.22 -1.21
C MET A 1 5.87 3.61 -1.05
N ARG A 2 5.22 3.79 0.07
CA ARG A 2 4.02 3.04 0.40
C ARG A 2 2.87 4.01 0.36
N GLY A 3 2.22 4.11 -0.80
CA GLY A 3 0.96 4.81 -0.88
C GLY A 3 0.05 4.29 0.24
N LYS A 4 -0.62 5.15 0.97
CA LYS A 4 -1.73 4.74 1.81
C LYS A 4 -2.68 3.94 0.93
N LEU A 5 -2.71 2.63 1.09
CA LEU A 5 -3.86 1.83 0.76
C LEU A 5 -4.97 2.12 1.78
N LEU A 6 -5.20 3.40 2.04
CA LEU A 6 -6.55 3.81 2.24
C LEU A 6 -7.21 3.48 0.90
N ALA A 7 -8.18 2.61 0.90
CA ALA A 7 -9.23 2.68 -0.06
C ALA A 7 -9.86 4.09 0.04
N SER A 8 -9.11 5.11 -0.36
CA SER A 8 -9.67 6.29 -0.98
C SER A 8 -10.16 5.85 -2.37
N THR A 9 -10.96 4.77 -2.39
CA THR A 9 -12.14 4.88 -3.17
C THR A 9 -12.78 6.14 -2.62
N ALA A 10 -12.36 7.30 -3.11
CA ALA A 10 -13.26 8.40 -3.27
C ALA A 10 -14.41 7.78 -4.05
N LEU A 11 -15.32 7.16 -3.30
CA LEU A 11 -16.64 6.83 -3.78
C LEU A 11 -17.22 8.22 -4.08
N VAL A 12 -16.91 8.73 -5.27
CA VAL A 12 -17.72 9.76 -5.88
C VAL A 12 -19.08 9.11 -5.97
N ALA A 13 -19.86 9.26 -4.91
CA ALA A 13 -21.26 8.93 -4.93
C ALA A 13 -21.84 9.78 -6.05
N ALA A 14 -21.87 9.22 -7.26
CA ALA A 14 -22.61 9.74 -8.38
C ALA A 14 -24.08 9.67 -7.93
N SER A 15 -24.54 10.71 -7.24
CA SER A 15 -25.93 10.98 -7.07
C SER A 15 -26.48 11.21 -8.48
N ALA A 16 -27.15 10.19 -9.04
CA ALA A 16 -27.92 10.31 -10.27
C ALA A 16 -29.11 11.26 -10.02
N ALA A 17 -28.82 12.55 -10.04
CA ALA A 17 -29.83 13.58 -10.23
C ALA A 17 -29.86 13.84 -11.75
N SER A 18 -30.80 13.20 -12.45
CA SER A 18 -31.13 13.52 -13.83
C SER A 18 -31.79 14.88 -13.92
N THR A 19 -30.98 15.93 -14.01
CA THR A 19 -31.41 17.24 -14.49
C THR A 19 -30.40 17.64 -15.54
N GLY A 20 -30.89 17.93 -16.74
CA GLY A 20 -30.16 18.19 -17.97
C GLY A 20 -28.79 18.84 -17.77
N ALA A 21 -27.75 18.04 -17.91
CA ALA A 21 -26.38 18.50 -17.84
C ALA A 21 -26.13 19.49 -18.98
N ARG A 22 -25.69 20.69 -18.64
CA ARG A 22 -25.14 21.61 -19.62
C ARG A 22 -23.67 21.30 -19.74
N ALA A 23 -23.18 21.16 -20.97
CA ALA A 23 -21.77 20.95 -21.31
C ALA A 23 -20.83 22.13 -20.94
N GLU A 24 -21.14 22.86 -19.88
CA GLU A 24 -20.48 24.11 -19.51
C GLU A 24 -19.90 24.14 -18.08
N ASP A 25 -20.00 23.06 -17.33
CA ASP A 25 -19.34 23.06 -16.03
C ASP A 25 -17.83 22.86 -16.21
N PRO A 26 -17.02 23.89 -15.87
CA PRO A 26 -15.58 23.77 -16.00
C PRO A 26 -15.05 22.67 -15.07
N VAL A 27 -13.87 22.15 -15.39
CA VAL A 27 -13.14 21.24 -14.49
C VAL A 27 -13.01 21.91 -13.13
N LYS A 28 -13.49 21.25 -12.08
CA LYS A 28 -13.34 21.69 -10.69
C LYS A 28 -12.04 21.10 -10.14
N LEU A 29 -11.22 21.96 -9.57
CA LEU A 29 -10.00 21.59 -8.89
C LEU A 29 -10.27 21.51 -7.39
N GLU A 30 -9.95 20.36 -6.79
CA GLU A 30 -9.92 20.13 -5.35
C GLU A 30 -8.47 19.93 -4.93
N ILE A 31 -8.13 20.39 -3.73
CA ILE A 31 -6.82 20.15 -3.11
C ILE A 31 -7.09 19.47 -1.80
N SER A 32 -6.40 18.37 -1.57
CA SER A 32 -6.44 17.58 -0.35
C SER A 32 -5.02 17.11 -0.02
N GLY A 33 -4.87 16.32 1.01
CA GLY A 33 -3.59 15.74 1.34
C GLY A 33 -3.54 15.25 2.77
N TYR A 34 -2.37 14.83 3.19
CA TYR A 34 -2.13 14.43 4.56
C TYR A 34 -0.75 14.85 5.05
N TYR A 35 -0.63 14.96 6.36
CA TYR A 35 0.63 15.02 7.08
C TYR A 35 0.61 13.96 8.17
N ILE A 36 1.59 13.06 8.17
CA ILE A 36 1.76 12.03 9.18
C ILE A 36 3.11 12.24 9.85
N SER A 37 3.16 12.12 11.18
CA SER A 37 4.42 12.14 11.92
C SER A 37 4.40 11.20 13.10
N ALA A 38 5.58 10.75 13.49
CA ALA A 38 5.77 9.90 14.64
C ALA A 38 7.06 10.21 15.38
N ALA A 39 7.02 9.99 16.69
CA ALA A 39 8.18 9.95 17.56
C ALA A 39 8.19 8.62 18.30
N GLY A 40 9.35 7.97 18.36
CA GLY A 40 9.47 6.67 19.02
C GLY A 40 10.79 6.46 19.71
N VAL A 41 10.80 5.45 20.57
CA VAL A 41 12.00 4.90 21.20
C VAL A 41 12.05 3.41 20.94
N ASN A 42 13.25 2.90 20.64
CA ASN A 42 13.50 1.50 20.37
C ASN A 42 14.60 1.00 21.29
N PHE A 43 14.43 -0.19 21.81
CA PHE A 43 15.38 -0.87 22.67
C PHE A 43 15.74 -2.21 22.03
N SER A 44 16.88 -2.25 21.36
CA SER A 44 17.46 -3.43 20.73
C SER A 44 18.25 -4.27 21.72
N ASP A 45 18.23 -5.57 21.58
CA ASP A 45 19.11 -6.49 22.32
C ASP A 45 20.47 -6.67 21.62
N ASN A 46 20.58 -6.32 20.34
CA ASN A 46 21.81 -6.39 19.55
C ASN A 46 22.77 -5.26 19.89
N GLU A 47 24.02 -5.60 20.25
CA GLU A 47 25.05 -4.64 20.65
C GLU A 47 25.49 -3.77 19.48
N THR A 48 25.62 -4.35 18.28
CA THR A 48 25.99 -3.62 17.05
C THR A 48 24.97 -2.51 16.75
N ILE A 49 23.69 -2.80 16.88
CA ILE A 49 22.63 -1.81 16.68
C ILE A 49 22.72 -0.70 17.72
N ARG A 50 22.88 -1.04 19.00
CA ARG A 50 23.01 -0.05 20.07
C ARG A 50 24.20 0.88 19.89
N ASP A 51 25.27 0.37 19.28
CA ASP A 51 26.47 1.18 19.00
C ASP A 51 26.31 2.07 17.76
N LEU A 52 25.52 1.63 16.77
CA LEU A 52 25.32 2.34 15.49
C LEU A 52 24.15 3.32 15.50
N THR A 53 23.14 3.11 16.36
CA THR A 53 21.88 3.84 16.32
C THR A 53 21.60 4.62 17.60
N ARG A 54 20.69 5.58 17.49
CA ARG A 54 20.09 6.23 18.66
C ARG A 54 18.81 5.48 19.05
N PRO A 55 18.49 5.38 20.36
CA PRO A 55 17.27 4.73 20.80
C PRO A 55 16.00 5.54 20.51
N TYR A 56 16.08 6.72 19.97
CA TYR A 56 14.94 7.57 19.63
C TYR A 56 14.95 7.95 18.16
N VAL A 57 13.77 8.06 17.57
CA VAL A 57 13.56 8.40 16.16
C VAL A 57 12.37 9.33 16.00
N PHE A 58 12.46 10.26 15.04
CA PHE A 58 11.35 11.05 14.54
C PHE A 58 11.17 10.73 13.06
N LYS A 59 9.92 10.46 12.68
CA LYS A 59 9.53 10.15 11.30
C LYS A 59 8.41 11.08 10.90
N GLN A 60 8.34 11.42 9.61
CA GLN A 60 7.23 12.19 9.05
C GLN A 60 7.04 11.80 7.58
N ASP A 61 5.85 12.08 7.09
CA ASP A 61 5.50 11.96 5.70
C ASP A 61 4.37 12.96 5.37
N VAL A 62 4.35 13.47 4.15
CA VAL A 62 3.39 14.47 3.72
C VAL A 62 3.17 14.43 2.23
N GLU A 63 1.91 14.39 1.83
CA GLU A 63 1.51 14.52 0.42
C GLU A 63 0.44 15.58 0.23
N VAL A 64 0.46 16.21 -0.94
CA VAL A 64 -0.58 17.15 -1.40
C VAL A 64 -1.16 16.61 -2.69
N HIS A 65 -2.47 16.39 -2.70
CA HIS A 65 -3.20 15.84 -3.84
C HIS A 65 -3.95 16.96 -4.58
N PHE A 66 -3.90 16.91 -5.90
CA PHE A 66 -4.65 17.79 -6.79
C PHE A 66 -5.60 16.96 -7.63
N ASP A 67 -6.90 17.14 -7.44
CA ASP A 67 -7.96 16.44 -8.17
C ASP A 67 -8.71 17.43 -9.05
N GLY A 68 -8.68 17.20 -10.36
CA GLY A 68 -9.45 18.00 -11.32
C GLY A 68 -10.47 17.13 -12.03
N SER A 69 -11.77 17.45 -11.95
CA SER A 69 -12.78 16.62 -12.61
C SER A 69 -13.96 17.41 -13.16
N THR A 70 -14.64 16.81 -14.14
CA THR A 70 -15.92 17.26 -14.68
C THR A 70 -16.77 16.06 -15.15
N THR A 71 -18.10 16.22 -15.12
CA THR A 71 -19.02 15.25 -15.69
C THR A 71 -19.64 15.78 -16.96
N LEU A 72 -19.50 15.03 -18.05
CA LEU A 72 -20.00 15.35 -19.37
C LEU A 72 -21.52 15.08 -19.48
N ASP A 73 -22.19 15.65 -20.49
CA ASP A 73 -23.63 15.50 -20.72
C ASP A 73 -24.11 14.05 -20.85
N ASN A 74 -23.24 13.15 -21.29
CA ASN A 74 -23.53 11.73 -21.43
C ASN A 74 -23.36 10.94 -20.11
N GLY A 75 -23.06 11.61 -18.99
CA GLY A 75 -22.83 11.02 -17.69
C GLY A 75 -21.43 10.42 -17.49
N LEU A 76 -20.50 10.63 -18.44
CA LEU A 76 -19.12 10.24 -18.26
C LEU A 76 -18.40 11.29 -17.39
N THR A 77 -17.80 10.87 -16.29
CA THR A 77 -16.90 11.70 -15.50
C THR A 77 -15.47 11.51 -16.01
N VAL A 78 -14.78 12.63 -16.22
CA VAL A 78 -13.37 12.66 -16.64
C VAL A 78 -12.61 13.49 -15.62
N GLY A 79 -11.45 13.00 -15.19
CA GLY A 79 -10.62 13.73 -14.24
C GLY A 79 -9.13 13.44 -14.39
N VAL A 80 -8.35 14.16 -13.60
CA VAL A 80 -6.91 13.99 -13.44
C VAL A 80 -6.60 14.04 -11.96
N HIS A 81 -5.74 13.17 -11.51
CA HIS A 81 -5.22 13.10 -10.16
C HIS A 81 -3.69 13.28 -10.19
N VAL A 82 -3.15 14.04 -9.23
CA VAL A 82 -1.70 14.25 -9.06
C VAL A 82 -1.38 14.25 -7.58
N GLU A 83 -0.46 13.40 -7.14
CA GLU A 83 0.08 13.36 -5.79
C GLU A 83 1.47 14.00 -5.77
N LEU A 84 1.63 15.01 -4.94
CA LEU A 84 2.89 15.72 -4.77
C LEU A 84 3.51 15.33 -3.42
N GLU A 85 4.65 14.68 -3.47
CA GLU A 85 5.50 14.38 -2.31
C GLU A 85 6.06 15.65 -1.68
N GLY A 86 5.78 15.83 -0.38
CA GLY A 86 6.14 17.07 0.31
C GLY A 86 7.55 17.14 0.85
N GLN A 87 8.30 16.03 0.86
CA GLN A 87 9.62 15.98 1.50
C GLN A 87 10.68 15.17 0.76
N THR A 88 10.39 14.59 -0.37
CA THR A 88 11.39 13.98 -1.25
C THR A 88 11.95 14.99 -2.24
N SER A 89 13.18 14.80 -2.71
CA SER A 89 13.83 15.67 -3.69
C SER A 89 14.07 14.99 -5.03
N ASP A 90 13.96 13.68 -5.10
CA ASP A 90 14.32 12.90 -6.29
C ASP A 90 13.10 12.54 -7.12
N ASP A 91 12.04 12.07 -6.50
CA ASP A 91 10.74 11.79 -7.08
C ASP A 91 9.69 12.62 -6.34
N GLN A 92 9.20 13.66 -6.98
CA GLN A 92 8.28 14.61 -6.35
C GLN A 92 6.82 14.35 -6.67
N ILE A 93 6.54 13.53 -7.67
CA ILE A 93 5.19 13.15 -8.06
C ILE A 93 5.06 11.64 -7.84
N ASP A 94 4.36 11.26 -6.78
CA ASP A 94 4.16 9.85 -6.46
C ASP A 94 3.19 9.20 -7.45
N GLN A 95 2.03 9.79 -7.70
CA GLN A 95 1.08 9.31 -8.69
C GLN A 95 0.57 10.44 -9.60
N VAL A 96 0.40 10.14 -10.86
CA VAL A 96 -0.25 11.03 -11.82
C VAL A 96 -1.01 10.25 -12.88
N TYR A 97 -2.33 10.37 -12.89
CA TYR A 97 -3.16 9.66 -13.85
C TYR A 97 -4.41 10.44 -14.26
N ALA A 98 -4.90 10.18 -15.47
CA ALA A 98 -6.23 10.56 -15.88
C ALA A 98 -7.21 9.41 -15.57
N TYR A 99 -8.45 9.73 -15.23
CA TYR A 99 -9.49 8.74 -15.03
C TYR A 99 -10.77 9.04 -15.79
N PHE A 100 -11.48 7.95 -16.13
CA PHE A 100 -12.76 7.97 -16.79
C PHE A 100 -13.70 7.05 -16.02
N SER A 101 -14.86 7.56 -15.58
CA SER A 101 -15.80 6.76 -14.79
C SER A 101 -17.25 6.93 -15.25
N GLY A 102 -18.05 5.87 -15.07
CA GLY A 102 -19.45 5.85 -15.42
C GLY A 102 -20.16 4.59 -14.88
N GLY A 103 -21.36 4.31 -15.34
CA GLY A 103 -22.11 3.13 -14.91
C GLY A 103 -21.45 1.76 -15.25
N TRP A 104 -20.41 1.79 -16.07
CA TRP A 104 -19.62 0.62 -16.48
C TRP A 104 -18.39 0.38 -15.58
N GLY A 105 -18.10 1.26 -14.64
CA GLY A 105 -16.91 1.23 -13.80
C GLY A 105 -16.00 2.40 -14.04
N GLN A 106 -14.69 2.19 -13.81
CA GLN A 106 -13.68 3.24 -13.88
C GLN A 106 -12.41 2.72 -14.58
N VAL A 107 -11.77 3.57 -15.38
CA VAL A 107 -10.45 3.33 -15.98
C VAL A 107 -9.51 4.45 -15.55
N PHE A 108 -8.31 4.09 -15.06
CA PHE A 108 -7.17 4.98 -14.87
C PHE A 108 -6.15 4.78 -15.98
N PHE A 109 -5.44 5.83 -16.32
CA PHE A 109 -4.34 5.79 -17.26
C PHE A 109 -3.26 6.78 -16.81
N GLY A 110 -2.09 6.27 -16.46
CA GLY A 110 -0.96 7.04 -15.96
C GLY A 110 -0.16 6.28 -14.91
N ASP A 111 0.61 7.02 -14.14
CA ASP A 111 1.47 6.47 -13.09
C ASP A 111 0.64 6.26 -11.83
N THR A 112 0.42 5.01 -11.46
CA THR A 112 -0.44 4.60 -10.35
C THR A 112 -0.17 3.16 -9.94
N SER A 113 -0.59 2.75 -8.75
CA SER A 113 -0.43 1.38 -8.26
C SER A 113 -1.23 0.37 -9.09
N GLU A 114 -0.80 -0.87 -9.09
CA GLU A 114 -1.45 -1.98 -9.79
C GLU A 114 -2.79 -2.40 -9.17
N ALA A 115 -3.59 -3.18 -9.90
CA ALA A 115 -4.92 -3.62 -9.47
C ALA A 115 -4.90 -4.42 -8.16
N LEU A 116 -3.90 -5.30 -7.95
CA LEU A 116 -3.75 -6.10 -6.74
C LEU A 116 -3.59 -5.23 -5.51
N ALA A 117 -2.65 -4.31 -5.55
CA ALA A 117 -2.35 -3.38 -4.47
C ALA A 117 -3.55 -2.48 -4.15
N GLN A 118 -4.23 -1.92 -5.17
CA GLN A 118 -5.38 -1.04 -4.97
C GLN A 118 -6.64 -1.72 -4.41
N MET A 119 -6.77 -3.03 -4.53
CA MET A 119 -7.92 -3.79 -3.99
C MET A 119 -7.61 -4.53 -2.69
N CYS A 120 -6.42 -4.41 -2.16
CA CYS A 120 -5.99 -5.13 -0.96
C CYS A 120 -6.56 -4.52 0.34
N TYR A 121 -6.70 -5.36 1.36
CA TYR A 121 -7.02 -4.96 2.74
C TYR A 121 -6.01 -5.59 3.70
N LEU A 122 -5.38 -4.75 4.49
CA LEU A 122 -4.44 -5.12 5.54
C LEU A 122 -5.16 -5.76 6.73
N SER A 123 -4.43 -6.46 7.60
CA SER A 123 -4.98 -6.92 8.87
C SER A 123 -5.40 -5.73 9.75
N PRO A 124 -6.46 -5.88 10.59
CA PRO A 124 -6.96 -4.79 11.41
C PRO A 124 -5.94 -4.30 12.46
N ASP A 125 -5.84 -2.99 12.61
CA ASP A 125 -5.07 -2.30 13.65
C ASP A 125 -5.92 -1.26 14.40
N GLY A 126 -5.36 -0.64 15.44
CA GLY A 126 -6.00 0.41 16.22
C GLY A 126 -5.50 1.83 15.92
N ALA A 127 -4.47 1.98 15.10
CA ALA A 127 -3.75 3.24 14.90
C ALA A 127 -3.98 3.87 13.51
N ASN A 128 -5.02 3.45 12.79
CA ASN A 128 -5.35 3.92 11.44
C ASN A 128 -4.21 3.72 10.43
N GLY A 129 -3.47 2.60 10.53
CA GLY A 129 -2.33 2.30 9.65
C GLY A 129 -1.06 3.10 9.95
N ILE A 130 -1.08 4.09 10.85
CA ILE A 130 0.14 4.81 11.25
C ILE A 130 1.15 3.84 11.87
N PHE A 131 0.65 2.94 12.69
CA PHE A 131 1.37 1.84 13.31
C PHE A 131 0.58 0.54 13.17
N GLY A 132 1.26 -0.60 13.16
CA GLY A 132 0.62 -1.90 13.07
C GLY A 132 1.63 -3.00 12.78
N ALA A 133 1.16 -4.24 12.75
CA ALA A 133 1.99 -5.37 12.39
C ALA A 133 2.03 -5.63 10.87
N ASP A 134 1.10 -5.04 10.09
CA ASP A 134 0.93 -5.25 8.66
C ASP A 134 1.03 -3.93 7.92
N SER A 135 2.06 -3.75 7.10
CA SER A 135 2.30 -2.56 6.29
C SER A 135 2.06 -1.23 7.02
N PRO A 136 2.62 -1.01 8.23
CA PRO A 136 2.42 0.25 8.93
C PRO A 136 3.12 1.39 8.18
N TRP A 137 2.56 2.61 8.31
CA TRP A 137 3.22 3.81 7.80
C TRP A 137 4.61 4.00 8.44
N PHE A 138 4.68 3.81 9.75
CA PHE A 138 5.92 3.81 10.49
C PHE A 138 6.07 2.53 11.32
N ASN A 139 7.25 1.97 11.29
CA ASN A 139 7.70 0.88 12.16
C ASN A 139 8.99 1.28 12.86
N PHE A 140 9.42 0.50 13.81
CA PHE A 140 10.64 0.72 14.57
C PHE A 140 11.62 -0.45 14.49
N SER A 141 11.37 -1.45 13.64
CA SER A 141 12.25 -2.58 13.41
C SER A 141 13.65 -2.14 12.97
N ASN A 142 14.66 -2.83 13.45
CA ASN A 142 16.06 -2.61 13.13
C ASN A 142 16.60 -3.55 12.04
N ALA A 143 15.77 -4.42 11.47
CA ALA A 143 16.21 -5.42 10.49
C ALA A 143 17.05 -4.82 9.35
N ALA A 144 16.64 -3.69 8.80
CA ALA A 144 17.37 -2.99 7.75
C ALA A 144 18.74 -2.42 8.21
N VAL A 145 18.92 -2.15 9.52
CA VAL A 145 20.19 -1.63 10.07
C VAL A 145 21.27 -2.71 10.10
N VAL A 146 20.86 -3.96 10.34
CA VAL A 146 21.76 -5.12 10.38
C VAL A 146 21.87 -5.86 9.05
N GLY A 147 21.43 -5.24 7.97
CA GLY A 147 21.53 -5.79 6.62
C GLY A 147 20.36 -6.70 6.21
N GLY A 148 19.31 -6.77 7.02
CA GLY A 148 18.08 -7.49 6.68
C GLY A 148 17.36 -6.87 5.50
N TYR A 149 16.68 -7.70 4.73
CA TYR A 149 15.88 -7.26 3.60
C TYR A 149 14.63 -6.50 4.05
N ALA A 150 13.91 -7.03 5.02
CA ALA A 150 12.64 -6.48 5.45
C ALA A 150 12.78 -5.60 6.69
N GLY A 151 12.44 -4.33 6.56
CA GLY A 151 12.24 -3.45 7.71
C GLY A 151 10.85 -3.57 8.34
N THR A 152 9.91 -4.25 7.67
CA THR A 152 8.53 -4.47 8.11
C THR A 152 7.88 -5.55 7.26
N ASN A 153 6.92 -6.27 7.80
CA ASN A 153 6.04 -7.14 7.06
C ASN A 153 4.92 -6.35 6.38
N GLY A 154 4.46 -6.83 5.23
CA GLY A 154 3.33 -6.24 4.53
C GLY A 154 2.68 -7.20 3.56
N THR A 155 1.35 -7.18 3.50
CA THR A 155 0.54 -8.11 2.71
C THR A 155 -0.16 -7.47 1.51
N CYS A 156 0.23 -6.24 1.15
CA CYS A 156 -0.36 -5.47 0.06
C CYS A 156 0.69 -4.73 -0.79
N PHE A 157 1.86 -5.30 -1.00
CA PHE A 157 2.92 -4.60 -1.74
C PHE A 157 2.71 -4.60 -3.26
N GLY A 158 2.52 -5.77 -3.87
CA GLY A 158 2.54 -5.90 -5.33
C GLY A 158 3.94 -5.95 -5.95
N LEU A 159 4.01 -6.22 -7.26
CA LEU A 159 5.26 -6.21 -8.05
C LEU A 159 5.53 -4.87 -8.71
N ASP A 160 4.50 -4.07 -8.93
CA ASP A 160 4.54 -2.88 -9.76
C ASP A 160 3.82 -1.73 -9.04
N ASP A 161 4.60 -0.82 -8.51
CA ASP A 161 4.09 0.33 -7.76
C ASP A 161 3.51 1.39 -8.71
N ASN A 162 4.17 2.50 -8.93
CA ASN A 162 3.60 3.66 -9.63
C ASN A 162 4.00 3.77 -11.11
N SER A 163 4.27 2.65 -11.81
CA SER A 163 4.58 2.70 -13.24
C SER A 163 3.41 3.18 -14.10
N THR A 164 3.72 3.68 -15.30
CA THR A 164 2.68 4.09 -16.28
C THR A 164 1.89 2.90 -16.79
N LYS A 165 0.62 2.84 -16.43
CA LYS A 165 -0.27 1.70 -16.70
C LYS A 165 -1.70 2.11 -17.04
N ILE A 166 -2.49 1.11 -17.40
CA ILE A 166 -3.94 1.18 -17.45
C ILE A 166 -4.51 0.29 -16.35
N VAL A 167 -5.47 0.81 -15.58
CA VAL A 167 -6.18 0.06 -14.54
C VAL A 167 -7.68 0.18 -14.77
N TYR A 168 -8.40 -0.93 -14.70
CA TYR A 168 -9.86 -0.96 -14.76
C TYR A 168 -10.44 -1.48 -13.44
N PHE A 169 -11.46 -0.81 -12.95
CA PHE A 169 -12.29 -1.22 -11.82
C PHE A 169 -13.73 -1.41 -12.25
N SER A 170 -14.31 -2.56 -11.91
CA SER A 170 -15.72 -2.83 -12.16
C SER A 170 -16.63 -2.04 -11.22
N PRO A 171 -17.90 -1.83 -11.58
CA PRO A 171 -18.94 -1.54 -10.59
C PRO A 171 -19.06 -2.68 -9.56
N THR A 172 -19.65 -2.37 -8.41
CA THR A 172 -19.97 -3.39 -7.41
C THR A 172 -21.28 -4.11 -7.75
N PHE A 173 -21.26 -5.43 -7.84
CA PHE A 173 -22.38 -6.30 -8.15
C PHE A 173 -22.71 -7.21 -6.97
N GLY A 174 -23.72 -6.88 -6.16
CA GLY A 174 -24.12 -7.70 -5.02
C GLY A 174 -23.01 -7.90 -3.98
N GLY A 175 -22.17 -6.90 -3.80
CA GLY A 175 -21.01 -6.94 -2.93
C GLY A 175 -19.70 -7.33 -3.64
N PHE A 176 -19.72 -7.87 -4.85
CA PHE A 176 -18.53 -8.23 -5.63
C PHE A 176 -18.03 -7.07 -6.48
N SER A 177 -16.73 -6.86 -6.52
CA SER A 177 -16.03 -6.01 -7.46
C SER A 177 -14.73 -6.69 -7.90
N PHE A 178 -14.20 -6.28 -9.04
CA PHE A 178 -12.93 -6.77 -9.56
C PHE A 178 -12.15 -5.63 -10.23
N ALA A 179 -10.84 -5.78 -10.28
CA ALA A 179 -9.95 -4.89 -11.01
C ALA A 179 -8.95 -5.68 -11.84
N ALA A 180 -8.43 -5.02 -12.88
CA ALA A 180 -7.33 -5.53 -13.69
C ALA A 180 -6.45 -4.38 -14.14
N SER A 181 -5.13 -4.59 -14.20
CA SER A 181 -4.19 -3.62 -14.72
C SER A 181 -3.18 -4.25 -15.66
N PHE A 182 -2.61 -3.41 -16.51
CA PHE A 182 -1.52 -3.74 -17.41
C PHE A 182 -0.52 -2.60 -17.48
N ALA A 183 0.75 -2.91 -17.21
CA ALA A 183 1.89 -2.02 -17.41
C ALA A 183 2.86 -2.65 -18.42
N PRO A 184 3.31 -1.92 -19.45
CA PRO A 184 4.31 -2.45 -20.37
C PRO A 184 5.65 -2.73 -19.71
N ASP A 185 6.06 -1.91 -18.75
CA ASP A 185 7.20 -2.12 -17.85
C ASP A 185 7.02 -1.31 -16.55
N GLY A 186 7.89 -1.52 -15.57
CA GLY A 186 7.87 -0.82 -14.29
C GLY A 186 8.43 0.61 -14.32
N THR A 187 8.37 1.31 -15.45
CA THR A 187 8.89 2.67 -15.60
C THR A 187 7.82 3.71 -15.30
N GLU A 188 8.16 4.66 -14.47
CA GLU A 188 7.40 5.89 -14.20
C GLU A 188 7.86 7.03 -15.12
N ASP A 189 7.17 8.16 -15.09
CA ASP A 189 7.54 9.44 -15.74
C ASP A 189 7.86 9.30 -17.23
N THR A 190 7.09 8.51 -17.95
CA THR A 190 7.36 8.15 -19.34
C THR A 190 7.29 9.31 -20.34
N ARG A 191 6.87 10.50 -19.89
CA ARG A 191 6.75 11.70 -20.72
C ARG A 191 8.05 12.07 -21.43
N ASN A 192 9.18 11.88 -20.80
CA ASN A 192 10.40 12.56 -21.17
C ASN A 192 11.61 11.63 -21.29
N THR A 193 11.41 10.47 -21.84
CA THR A 193 12.55 9.60 -22.14
C THR A 193 13.45 10.29 -23.16
N THR A 194 14.71 10.44 -22.82
CA THR A 194 15.74 11.12 -23.62
C THR A 194 15.81 10.59 -25.07
N ASN A 195 15.29 9.39 -25.30
CA ASN A 195 15.25 8.72 -26.59
C ASN A 195 13.83 8.47 -27.12
N GLY A 196 12.79 9.03 -26.47
CA GLY A 196 11.40 8.82 -26.87
C GLY A 196 10.92 7.38 -26.78
N ALA A 197 11.59 6.55 -25.97
CA ALA A 197 11.33 5.12 -25.92
C ALA A 197 10.35 4.74 -24.80
N GLY A 198 10.50 5.30 -23.59
CA GLY A 198 9.62 4.96 -22.47
C GLY A 198 9.39 3.46 -22.35
N THR A 199 8.15 3.10 -22.15
CA THR A 199 7.66 1.71 -22.10
C THR A 199 7.78 0.90 -23.41
N ARG A 200 8.43 1.43 -24.46
CA ARG A 200 8.62 0.71 -25.74
C ARG A 200 9.85 -0.19 -25.80
N PHE A 201 10.76 -0.05 -24.84
CA PHE A 201 11.89 -0.97 -24.75
C PHE A 201 11.45 -2.28 -24.11
N LYS A 202 11.70 -3.38 -24.80
CA LYS A 202 11.46 -4.71 -24.24
C LYS A 202 12.46 -5.09 -23.15
N ASN A 203 13.65 -4.49 -23.16
CA ASN A 203 14.74 -4.78 -22.24
C ASN A 203 15.09 -3.50 -21.47
N ASN A 204 14.31 -3.17 -20.44
CA ASN A 204 14.64 -2.10 -19.51
C ASN A 204 15.37 -2.73 -18.30
N PRO A 205 16.72 -2.64 -18.20
CA PRO A 205 17.47 -3.33 -17.16
C PRO A 205 17.02 -2.86 -15.76
N GLY A 206 16.64 -3.82 -14.92
CA GLY A 206 16.22 -3.57 -13.55
C GLY A 206 14.73 -3.33 -13.36
N GLN A 207 13.93 -3.39 -14.43
CA GLN A 207 12.46 -3.28 -14.37
C GLN A 207 11.79 -4.59 -14.76
N PHE A 208 10.64 -4.87 -14.16
CA PHE A 208 9.73 -5.89 -14.65
C PHE A 208 9.04 -5.40 -15.92
N SER A 209 8.63 -6.32 -16.80
CA SER A 209 8.00 -6.00 -18.09
C SER A 209 6.75 -6.83 -18.32
N GLU A 210 5.84 -6.30 -19.15
CA GLU A 210 4.56 -6.94 -19.48
C GLU A 210 3.81 -7.39 -18.22
N ILE A 211 3.61 -6.44 -17.28
CA ILE A 211 3.06 -6.70 -15.96
C ILE A 211 1.54 -6.72 -16.04
N VAL A 212 0.95 -7.84 -15.65
CA VAL A 212 -0.50 -8.03 -15.58
C VAL A 212 -0.90 -8.26 -14.13
N SER A 213 -1.86 -7.50 -13.62
CA SER A 213 -2.43 -7.66 -12.29
C SER A 213 -3.94 -7.84 -12.35
N VAL A 214 -4.48 -8.74 -11.54
CA VAL A 214 -5.93 -8.93 -11.38
C VAL A 214 -6.27 -9.15 -9.92
N ALA A 215 -7.39 -8.56 -9.48
CA ALA A 215 -7.89 -8.72 -8.13
C ALA A 215 -9.42 -8.76 -8.10
N ALA A 216 -9.97 -9.39 -7.07
CA ALA A 216 -11.40 -9.43 -6.79
C ALA A 216 -11.64 -9.21 -5.30
N ASN A 217 -12.74 -8.54 -5.00
CA ASN A 217 -13.17 -8.22 -3.65
C ASN A 217 -14.66 -8.55 -3.47
N PHE A 218 -15.02 -9.04 -2.30
CA PHE A 218 -16.39 -9.14 -1.83
C PHE A 218 -16.51 -8.35 -0.53
N ASN A 219 -17.41 -7.36 -0.49
CA ASN A 219 -17.71 -6.55 0.67
C ASN A 219 -19.24 -6.44 0.82
N HIS A 220 -19.78 -6.96 1.91
CA HIS A 220 -21.21 -6.97 2.15
C HIS A 220 -21.57 -6.91 3.64
N ASP A 221 -22.65 -6.16 3.95
CA ASP A 221 -23.24 -6.15 5.28
C ASP A 221 -24.40 -7.15 5.37
N PHE A 222 -24.30 -8.08 6.31
CA PHE A 222 -25.32 -9.07 6.64
C PHE A 222 -25.97 -8.72 7.99
N ASN A 223 -26.90 -7.77 8.00
CA ASN A 223 -27.61 -7.34 9.21
C ASN A 223 -26.68 -6.86 10.35
N GLY A 224 -25.74 -6.01 10.03
CA GLY A 224 -24.78 -5.41 10.96
C GLY A 224 -23.52 -6.23 11.18
N VAL A 225 -23.35 -7.34 10.46
CA VAL A 225 -22.06 -8.03 10.33
C VAL A 225 -21.49 -7.69 8.95
N THR A 226 -20.45 -6.89 8.90
CA THR A 226 -19.73 -6.61 7.64
C THR A 226 -18.72 -7.70 7.40
N PHE A 227 -18.76 -8.29 6.21
CA PHE A 227 -17.82 -9.31 5.76
C PHE A 227 -17.07 -8.80 4.53
N ILE A 228 -15.73 -8.80 4.60
CA ILE A 228 -14.85 -8.41 3.51
C ILE A 228 -13.90 -9.58 3.25
N MET A 229 -13.74 -9.96 1.99
CA MET A 229 -12.73 -10.91 1.55
C MET A 229 -12.31 -10.62 0.13
N GLY A 230 -11.07 -10.93 -0.19
CA GLY A 230 -10.58 -10.75 -1.54
C GLY A 230 -9.16 -11.23 -1.71
N GLY A 231 -8.60 -10.90 -2.85
CA GLY A 231 -7.23 -11.20 -3.22
C GLY A 231 -7.06 -11.26 -4.72
N GLY A 232 -5.85 -11.58 -5.15
CA GLY A 232 -5.52 -11.62 -6.55
C GLY A 232 -4.09 -12.03 -6.83
N GLY A 233 -3.58 -11.65 -7.98
CA GLY A 233 -2.19 -11.88 -8.33
C GLY A 233 -1.70 -10.95 -9.43
N THR A 234 -0.38 -10.77 -9.44
CA THR A 234 0.37 -10.00 -10.42
C THR A 234 1.48 -10.86 -11.00
N TRP A 235 1.70 -10.73 -12.28
CA TRP A 235 2.72 -11.47 -13.04
C TRP A 235 3.48 -10.55 -13.96
N SER A 236 4.79 -10.65 -13.95
CA SER A 236 5.65 -10.17 -15.02
C SER A 236 5.76 -11.25 -16.09
N MET A 237 5.31 -10.96 -17.31
CA MET A 237 5.12 -11.96 -18.36
C MET A 237 6.23 -11.98 -19.41
N ASP A 238 7.08 -11.00 -19.50
CA ASP A 238 8.19 -10.93 -20.44
C ASP A 238 9.54 -10.79 -19.74
N ARG A 239 10.48 -11.58 -20.21
CA ARG A 239 11.74 -11.77 -19.58
C ARG A 239 12.93 -11.72 -20.49
N GLU A 240 12.84 -11.12 -21.59
CA GLU A 240 14.04 -10.80 -22.35
C GLU A 240 15.04 -9.94 -21.52
N ALA A 241 14.67 -9.60 -20.27
CA ALA A 241 15.55 -9.04 -19.25
C ALA A 241 16.55 -10.05 -18.65
N ASP A 242 16.87 -11.13 -19.35
CA ASP A 242 17.97 -12.05 -19.01
C ASP A 242 19.34 -11.37 -18.79
N LEU A 243 19.40 -10.06 -18.95
CA LEU A 243 20.60 -9.30 -18.66
C LEU A 243 20.95 -9.28 -17.16
N ASN A 244 20.01 -9.66 -16.25
CA ASN A 244 20.25 -9.74 -14.83
C ASN A 244 19.89 -11.10 -14.19
N GLY A 245 19.52 -12.12 -14.97
CA GLY A 245 19.20 -13.44 -14.44
C GLY A 245 17.94 -13.48 -13.56
N VAL A 246 17.00 -12.57 -13.77
CA VAL A 246 15.75 -12.55 -13.03
C VAL A 246 14.70 -13.38 -13.74
N ASN A 247 14.16 -14.39 -13.10
CA ASN A 247 13.07 -15.24 -13.59
C ASN A 247 11.71 -14.58 -13.43
N ASP A 248 10.59 -15.10 -14.03
CA ASP A 248 9.23 -14.56 -13.94
C ASP A 248 8.84 -14.28 -12.50
N ALA A 249 8.68 -12.99 -12.21
CA ALA A 249 8.21 -12.58 -10.92
C ALA A 249 6.69 -12.73 -10.84
N SER A 250 6.21 -13.12 -9.69
CA SER A 250 4.78 -13.13 -9.41
C SER A 250 4.52 -12.78 -7.96
N ASP A 251 3.37 -12.16 -7.73
CA ASP A 251 2.87 -11.79 -6.43
C ASP A 251 1.41 -12.25 -6.29
N TYR A 252 1.04 -12.71 -5.12
CA TYR A 252 -0.31 -13.14 -4.80
C TYR A 252 -0.66 -12.68 -3.41
N ASN A 253 -1.80 -12.03 -3.24
CA ASN A 253 -2.33 -11.74 -1.92
C ASN A 253 -3.73 -12.30 -1.69
N GLY A 254 -4.11 -12.38 -0.41
CA GLY A 254 -5.46 -12.74 0.00
C GLY A 254 -5.74 -12.24 1.40
N TYR A 255 -6.99 -11.84 1.64
CA TYR A 255 -7.40 -11.28 2.92
C TYR A 255 -8.84 -11.61 3.26
N VAL A 256 -9.15 -11.55 4.56
CA VAL A 256 -10.50 -11.67 5.09
C VAL A 256 -10.65 -10.80 6.34
N GLN A 257 -11.79 -10.11 6.45
CA GLN A 257 -12.17 -9.35 7.65
C GLN A 257 -13.65 -9.57 7.98
N VAL A 258 -13.96 -9.58 9.27
CA VAL A 258 -15.32 -9.61 9.79
C VAL A 258 -15.47 -8.54 10.86
N SER A 259 -16.43 -7.64 10.67
CA SER A 259 -16.71 -6.56 11.63
C SER A 259 -18.10 -6.72 12.23
N TYR A 260 -18.19 -6.61 13.55
CA TYR A 260 -19.45 -6.64 14.29
C TYR A 260 -19.32 -5.92 15.63
N ALA A 261 -20.31 -5.08 15.96
CA ALA A 261 -20.44 -4.41 17.27
C ALA A 261 -19.16 -3.68 17.72
N GLY A 262 -18.47 -3.00 16.80
CA GLY A 262 -17.23 -2.27 17.05
C GLY A 262 -15.96 -3.11 16.96
N PHE A 263 -16.07 -4.43 16.92
CA PHE A 263 -14.91 -5.31 16.67
C PHE A 263 -14.70 -5.52 15.18
N THR A 264 -13.44 -5.58 14.78
CA THR A 264 -13.01 -6.10 13.47
C THR A 264 -11.93 -7.15 13.69
N PHE A 265 -12.14 -8.34 13.16
CA PHE A 265 -11.18 -9.45 13.14
C PHE A 265 -10.77 -9.69 11.69
N GLY A 266 -9.50 -9.93 11.44
CA GLY A 266 -9.08 -10.20 10.08
C GLY A 266 -7.66 -10.72 9.99
N GLY A 267 -7.29 -11.09 8.77
CA GLY A 267 -5.94 -11.48 8.43
C GLY A 267 -5.72 -11.36 6.93
N ALA A 268 -4.48 -11.28 6.55
CA ALA A 268 -4.02 -11.17 5.18
C ALA A 268 -2.75 -11.99 4.99
N THR A 269 -2.44 -12.29 3.75
CA THR A 269 -1.24 -13.04 3.38
C THR A 269 -0.75 -12.58 2.02
N GLU A 270 0.57 -12.62 1.81
CA GLU A 270 1.21 -12.33 0.54
C GLU A 270 2.29 -13.37 0.25
N TRP A 271 2.37 -13.82 -1.00
CA TRP A 271 3.41 -14.70 -1.52
C TRP A 271 4.04 -14.04 -2.74
N ARG A 272 5.33 -13.76 -2.63
CA ARG A 272 6.11 -13.12 -3.69
C ARG A 272 7.17 -14.09 -4.18
N TYR A 273 7.27 -14.26 -5.48
CA TYR A 273 8.24 -15.15 -6.11
C TYR A 273 9.15 -14.35 -7.04
N ASN A 274 10.46 -14.55 -6.91
CA ASN A 274 11.49 -13.85 -7.69
C ASN A 274 11.33 -12.31 -7.68
N PHE A 275 10.90 -11.74 -6.55
CA PHE A 275 10.50 -10.33 -6.46
C PHE A 275 11.68 -9.33 -6.57
N GLY A 276 12.91 -9.76 -6.39
CA GLY A 276 14.13 -8.92 -6.52
C GLY A 276 15.15 -9.54 -7.47
N SER A 277 15.43 -10.84 -7.32
CA SER A 277 16.29 -11.62 -8.19
C SER A 277 15.83 -13.07 -8.21
N GLU A 278 16.43 -13.91 -9.06
CA GLU A 278 16.08 -15.32 -9.11
C GLU A 278 16.27 -16.01 -7.74
N GLY A 279 15.22 -16.67 -7.27
CA GLY A 279 15.20 -17.37 -5.99
C GLY A 279 15.08 -16.46 -4.77
N GLN A 280 14.72 -15.20 -4.96
CA GLN A 280 14.27 -14.32 -3.89
C GLN A 280 12.75 -14.42 -3.76
N ASP A 281 12.30 -15.18 -2.78
CA ASP A 281 10.89 -15.40 -2.50
C ASP A 281 10.52 -14.81 -1.13
N ALA A 282 9.27 -14.39 -0.96
CA ALA A 282 8.76 -13.97 0.35
C ALA A 282 7.40 -14.59 0.61
N ARG A 283 7.14 -14.90 1.87
CA ARG A 283 5.85 -15.37 2.38
C ARG A 283 5.53 -14.58 3.63
N ILE A 284 4.43 -13.86 3.57
CA ILE A 284 4.03 -12.98 4.65
C ILE A 284 2.61 -13.37 5.07
N PHE A 285 2.42 -13.42 6.36
CA PHE A 285 1.12 -13.64 6.98
C PHE A 285 0.89 -12.60 8.06
N SER A 286 -0.30 -12.06 8.12
CA SER A 286 -0.70 -11.10 9.14
C SER A 286 -2.09 -11.39 9.67
N THR A 287 -2.32 -11.11 10.95
CA THR A 287 -3.63 -11.17 11.58
C THR A 287 -3.78 -10.10 12.64
N GLY A 288 -5.00 -9.63 12.83
CA GLY A 288 -5.28 -8.61 13.82
C GLY A 288 -6.72 -8.60 14.29
N VAL A 289 -6.90 -7.90 15.39
CA VAL A 289 -8.21 -7.53 15.92
C VAL A 289 -8.18 -6.07 16.32
N SER A 290 -9.24 -5.33 15.98
CA SER A 290 -9.44 -3.98 16.48
C SER A 290 -10.81 -3.84 17.14
N TYR A 291 -10.92 -2.87 18.05
CA TYR A 291 -12.15 -2.50 18.72
C TYR A 291 -12.31 -0.98 18.79
N GLY A 292 -13.36 -0.50 18.13
CA GLY A 292 -13.73 0.92 18.14
C GLY A 292 -14.80 1.23 19.17
N ILE A 293 -14.58 2.26 19.98
CA ILE A 293 -15.56 2.79 20.93
C ILE A 293 -15.44 4.32 21.02
N ASP A 294 -16.52 5.03 20.72
CA ASP A 294 -16.53 6.49 20.66
C ASP A 294 -15.43 7.03 19.71
N ALA A 295 -14.49 7.82 20.24
CA ALA A 295 -13.36 8.36 19.50
C ALA A 295 -12.10 7.46 19.54
N TRP A 296 -12.13 6.38 20.32
CA TRP A 296 -11.00 5.48 20.51
C TRP A 296 -11.09 4.25 19.60
N THR A 297 -9.93 3.81 19.13
CA THR A 297 -9.75 2.48 18.53
C THR A 297 -8.54 1.83 19.20
N PHE A 298 -8.66 0.56 19.53
CA PHE A 298 -7.58 -0.27 20.09
C PHE A 298 -7.37 -1.45 19.15
N GLY A 299 -6.12 -1.86 18.98
CA GLY A 299 -5.77 -2.97 18.09
C GLY A 299 -4.67 -3.84 18.67
N LEU A 300 -4.71 -5.12 18.32
CA LEU A 300 -3.65 -6.08 18.55
C LEU A 300 -3.40 -6.80 17.23
N GLY A 301 -2.18 -6.78 16.74
CA GLY A 301 -1.76 -7.41 15.51
C GLY A 301 -0.52 -8.28 15.70
N TRP A 302 -0.39 -9.25 14.84
CA TRP A 302 0.81 -10.03 14.64
C TRP A 302 1.03 -10.29 13.16
N SER A 303 2.27 -10.20 12.73
CA SER A 303 2.69 -10.62 11.40
C SER A 303 3.96 -11.44 11.46
N HIS A 304 4.12 -12.32 10.49
CA HIS A 304 5.29 -13.13 10.25
C HIS A 304 5.67 -13.08 8.78
N GLY A 305 6.94 -12.89 8.49
CA GLY A 305 7.49 -12.89 7.15
C GLY A 305 8.72 -13.76 7.05
N ASP A 306 8.72 -14.67 6.06
CA ASP A 306 9.89 -15.44 5.62
C ASP A 306 10.40 -14.83 4.31
N TYR A 307 11.70 -14.54 4.22
CA TYR A 307 12.34 -13.92 3.06
C TYR A 307 13.54 -14.75 2.63
N GLU A 308 13.42 -15.47 1.51
CA GLU A 308 14.52 -16.21 0.89
C GLU A 308 15.38 -15.23 0.07
N MET A 309 16.64 -15.03 0.44
CA MET A 309 17.49 -13.97 -0.10
C MET A 309 18.58 -14.48 -1.06
N GLY A 310 18.45 -15.73 -1.54
CA GLY A 310 19.45 -16.39 -2.36
C GLY A 310 20.70 -16.89 -1.61
N VAL A 311 21.05 -16.25 -0.49
CA VAL A 311 22.05 -16.73 0.49
C VAL A 311 21.47 -16.50 1.88
N GLY A 312 20.86 -17.55 2.41
CA GLY A 312 20.19 -17.51 3.70
C GLY A 312 18.73 -17.06 3.62
N THR A 313 18.08 -17.13 4.76
CA THR A 313 16.67 -16.76 4.97
C THR A 313 16.61 -15.74 6.10
N ASP A 314 15.83 -14.69 5.89
CA ASP A 314 15.49 -13.73 6.93
C ASP A 314 14.07 -14.01 7.41
N ASN A 315 13.84 -13.93 8.71
CA ASN A 315 12.53 -14.05 9.32
C ASN A 315 12.25 -12.81 10.16
N LEU A 316 11.02 -12.31 10.08
CA LEU A 316 10.59 -11.16 10.88
C LEU A 316 9.22 -11.43 11.50
N ASP A 317 9.16 -11.47 12.82
CA ASP A 317 7.92 -11.45 13.60
C ASP A 317 7.69 -10.05 14.17
N VAL A 318 6.48 -9.52 14.00
CA VAL A 318 6.07 -8.23 14.55
C VAL A 318 4.80 -8.41 15.37
N PHE A 319 4.84 -7.99 16.64
CA PHE A 319 3.67 -7.91 17.51
C PHE A 319 3.41 -6.44 17.85
N ALA A 320 2.22 -5.95 17.52
CA ALA A 320 1.86 -4.55 17.74
C ALA A 320 0.57 -4.42 18.57
N LEU A 321 0.66 -3.73 19.70
CA LEU A 321 -0.49 -3.22 20.45
C LEU A 321 -0.65 -1.75 20.07
N THR A 322 -1.75 -1.42 19.41
CA THR A 322 -1.99 -0.11 18.81
C THR A 322 -3.19 0.59 19.42
N THR A 323 -3.20 1.92 19.38
CA THR A 323 -4.36 2.74 19.75
C THR A 323 -4.45 3.97 18.86
N GLY A 324 -5.68 4.36 18.54
CA GLY A 324 -6.01 5.58 17.82
C GLY A 324 -7.02 6.41 18.61
N TYR A 325 -6.94 7.72 18.49
CA TYR A 325 -7.90 8.65 19.05
C TYR A 325 -8.24 9.73 18.02
N LYS A 326 -9.50 9.79 17.60
CA LYS A 326 -10.00 10.85 16.69
C LYS A 326 -10.17 12.13 17.49
N LEU A 327 -9.21 13.06 17.34
CA LEU A 327 -9.23 14.34 18.04
C LEU A 327 -10.29 15.29 17.45
N GLY A 328 -10.55 15.17 16.15
CA GLY A 328 -11.51 15.96 15.40
C GLY A 328 -11.59 15.50 13.94
N PRO A 329 -12.36 16.20 13.08
CA PRO A 329 -12.37 15.92 11.66
C PRO A 329 -10.96 16.02 11.08
N GLY A 330 -10.50 14.97 10.37
CA GLY A 330 -9.18 14.91 9.74
C GLY A 330 -8.00 14.86 10.72
N VAL A 331 -8.20 14.67 12.06
CA VAL A 331 -7.07 14.61 13.01
C VAL A 331 -7.15 13.37 13.87
N THR A 332 -6.14 12.51 13.74
CA THR A 332 -5.98 11.29 14.53
C THR A 332 -4.66 11.32 15.30
N LEU A 333 -4.71 10.98 16.59
CA LEU A 333 -3.54 10.65 17.39
C LEU A 333 -3.40 9.13 17.46
N ALA A 334 -2.18 8.63 17.40
CA ALA A 334 -1.89 7.21 17.43
C ALA A 334 -0.81 6.88 18.46
N GLY A 335 -0.84 5.65 18.95
CA GLY A 335 0.18 5.10 19.83
C GLY A 335 0.42 3.63 19.53
N VAL A 336 1.65 3.17 19.77
CA VAL A 336 2.04 1.77 19.60
C VAL A 336 2.98 1.32 20.70
N ILE A 337 2.83 0.06 21.06
CA ILE A 337 3.83 -0.78 21.71
C ILE A 337 4.12 -1.91 20.73
N GLU A 338 5.37 -2.03 20.30
CA GLU A 338 5.79 -2.97 19.25
C GLU A 338 6.91 -3.85 19.77
N PHE A 339 6.86 -5.11 19.44
CA PHE A 339 7.95 -6.05 19.63
C PHE A 339 8.26 -6.68 18.28
N ASP A 340 9.53 -6.55 17.87
CA ASP A 340 10.07 -7.12 16.66
C ASP A 340 11.08 -8.20 17.01
N ASP A 341 11.02 -9.33 16.32
CA ASP A 341 11.99 -10.41 16.39
C ASP A 341 12.48 -10.72 14.97
N TYR A 342 13.68 -10.30 14.68
CA TYR A 342 14.32 -10.49 13.39
C TYR A 342 15.44 -11.49 13.51
N ASP A 343 15.32 -12.60 12.79
CA ASP A 343 16.32 -13.64 12.67
C ASP A 343 16.85 -13.75 11.25
N SER A 344 18.16 -13.90 11.10
CA SER A 344 18.81 -14.12 9.81
C SER A 344 19.89 -15.20 9.91
N ASP A 345 19.91 -16.11 8.95
CA ASP A 345 21.00 -17.05 8.74
C ASP A 345 21.97 -16.62 7.62
N SER A 346 21.74 -15.43 7.06
CA SER A 346 22.65 -14.82 6.09
C SER A 346 23.94 -14.37 6.77
N PRO A 347 25.12 -14.67 6.19
CA PRO A 347 26.40 -14.21 6.75
C PRO A 347 26.61 -12.69 6.67
N ALA A 348 25.73 -11.97 5.96
CA ALA A 348 25.78 -10.53 5.79
C ALA A 348 24.88 -9.76 6.76
N SER A 349 24.05 -10.46 7.54
CA SER A 349 23.04 -9.90 8.45
C SER A 349 23.26 -10.39 9.88
N GLU A 350 22.72 -9.66 10.83
CA GLU A 350 22.70 -10.05 12.26
C GLU A 350 21.26 -10.09 12.74
N SER A 351 20.94 -11.02 13.66
CA SER A 351 19.61 -11.08 14.29
C SER A 351 19.45 -9.96 15.32
N ASP A 352 18.22 -9.52 15.54
CA ASP A 352 17.85 -8.49 16.52
C ASP A 352 16.45 -8.73 17.10
N ALA A 353 16.32 -8.66 18.42
CA ALA A 353 15.03 -8.53 19.06
C ALA A 353 14.90 -7.14 19.67
N SER A 354 13.82 -6.44 19.36
CA SER A 354 13.62 -5.07 19.80
C SER A 354 12.24 -4.81 20.36
N PHE A 355 12.17 -3.84 21.26
CA PHE A 355 10.95 -3.38 21.88
C PHE A 355 10.81 -1.87 21.72
N SER A 356 9.67 -1.41 21.19
CA SER A 356 9.45 -0.03 20.82
C SER A 356 8.20 0.57 21.42
N PHE A 357 8.25 1.89 21.64
CA PHE A 357 7.09 2.72 21.95
C PHE A 357 7.03 3.87 20.97
N GLY A 358 5.88 4.12 20.40
CA GLY A 358 5.66 5.21 19.46
C GLY A 358 4.41 6.01 19.74
N LEU A 359 4.48 7.29 19.44
CA LEU A 359 3.34 8.21 19.36
C LEU A 359 3.36 8.88 18.01
N GLY A 360 2.20 9.01 17.39
CA GLY A 360 2.06 9.61 16.06
C GLY A 360 0.81 10.47 15.94
N THR A 361 0.74 11.21 14.87
CA THR A 361 -0.44 11.95 14.45
C THR A 361 -0.59 11.92 12.96
N GLU A 362 -1.82 11.95 12.51
CA GLU A 362 -2.23 12.14 11.13
C GLU A 362 -3.16 13.34 11.05
N ILE A 363 -2.94 14.19 10.06
CA ILE A 363 -3.74 15.36 9.75
C ILE A 363 -4.10 15.30 8.27
N ASP A 364 -5.38 15.00 7.99
CA ASP A 364 -5.95 15.06 6.64
C ASP A 364 -6.54 16.45 6.40
N PHE A 365 -6.34 17.03 5.23
CA PHE A 365 -6.84 18.35 4.86
C PHE A 365 -7.34 18.43 3.41
#